data_6ca2dc17983f72cda55c59358be9362b
#
_entry.id   6ca2dc17983f72cda55c59358be9362b
#
_cell.length_a   1.000
_cell.length_b   1.000
_cell.length_c   1.000
_cell.angle_alpha   90.00
_cell.angle_beta   90.00
_cell.angle_gamma   90.00
#
_symmetry.space_group_name_H-M   'P 1'
#
loop_
_entity.id
_entity.type
_entity.pdbx_description
1 polymer ?
#
loop_
_entity_poly.entity_id
_entity_poly.type
_entity_poly.pdbx_seq_one_letter_code
_entity_poly.pdbx_strand_id
1 'polypeptide(L)'
;MSIASGSSVSLGGLEIAPADNYVISGANDVSRSATAATADSNSSVSRVYSSSALLSGFTGTLTFSYLEGELNGITENELVLELQSDDDSWISYTGTVDEVNNTVSYTFNDPVSFKSVTASSSNGSLTIEDIEEIPNQISVYPNPTANRIYIQGENILQTELFDLRGRKVKTTNQKQIDMSEMGIGTFILKVTTDNNNTKSFKIIKK
;
A
#
# COMPACT_ATOMS: atom_id res chain seq x y z
N MET A 1 -23.43 16.76 -11.17
CA MET A 1 -23.52 17.25 -9.77
C MET A 1 -22.34 18.15 -9.50
N SER A 2 -22.51 19.23 -8.72
CA SER A 2 -21.40 20.11 -8.32
C SER A 2 -21.42 20.25 -6.79
N ILE A 3 -20.27 20.11 -6.15
CA ILE A 3 -20.07 20.34 -4.72
C ILE A 3 -19.23 21.60 -4.61
N ALA A 4 -19.77 22.64 -3.96
CA ALA A 4 -19.05 23.90 -3.79
C ALA A 4 -17.92 23.76 -2.76
N SER A 5 -16.86 24.56 -2.92
CA SER A 5 -15.80 24.71 -1.89
C SER A 5 -16.42 25.07 -0.54
N GLY A 6 -15.93 24.46 0.53
CA GLY A 6 -16.47 24.63 1.89
C GLY A 6 -17.82 23.92 2.16
N SER A 7 -18.32 23.12 1.21
CA SER A 7 -19.48 22.25 1.37
C SER A 7 -19.06 20.79 1.30
N SER A 8 -19.89 19.91 1.87
CA SER A 8 -19.68 18.47 1.74
C SER A 8 -20.94 17.75 1.32
N VAL A 9 -20.79 16.54 0.80
CA VAL A 9 -21.88 15.64 0.47
C VAL A 9 -21.62 14.31 1.18
N SER A 10 -22.65 13.84 1.89
CA SER A 10 -22.63 12.54 2.55
C SER A 10 -23.41 11.51 1.74
N LEU A 11 -22.80 10.39 1.44
CA LEU A 11 -23.31 9.27 0.66
C LEU A 11 -23.52 8.03 1.54
N GLY A 12 -24.25 8.19 2.65
CA GLY A 12 -24.56 7.07 3.55
C GLY A 12 -23.35 6.50 4.29
N GLY A 13 -22.41 7.38 4.70
CA GLY A 13 -21.20 7.04 5.44
C GLY A 13 -19.90 7.31 4.67
N LEU A 14 -19.97 7.75 3.44
CA LEU A 14 -18.82 8.38 2.73
C LEU A 14 -19.12 9.87 2.60
N GLU A 15 -18.33 10.71 3.24
CA GLU A 15 -18.41 12.17 3.09
C GLU A 15 -17.31 12.65 2.14
N ILE A 16 -17.70 13.48 1.18
CA ILE A 16 -16.84 14.09 0.18
C ILE A 16 -16.85 15.60 0.40
N ALA A 17 -15.77 16.15 0.89
CA ALA A 17 -15.57 17.58 1.17
C ALA A 17 -14.44 18.13 0.29
N PRO A 18 -14.72 18.63 -0.93
CA PRO A 18 -13.69 19.12 -1.82
C PRO A 18 -13.07 20.44 -1.31
N ALA A 19 -11.76 20.61 -1.57
CA ALA A 19 -11.06 21.85 -1.26
C ALA A 19 -11.53 23.01 -2.15
N ASP A 20 -11.81 22.71 -3.43
CA ASP A 20 -12.31 23.64 -4.43
C ASP A 20 -13.67 23.20 -4.96
N ASN A 21 -14.29 24.00 -5.83
CA ASN A 21 -15.52 23.57 -6.50
C ASN A 21 -15.27 22.30 -7.32
N TYR A 22 -15.92 21.21 -6.94
CA TYR A 22 -15.75 19.91 -7.57
C TYR A 22 -16.96 19.54 -8.41
N VAL A 23 -16.72 19.24 -9.69
CA VAL A 23 -17.79 18.89 -10.63
C VAL A 23 -17.70 17.42 -11.00
N ILE A 24 -18.71 16.65 -10.61
CA ILE A 24 -18.89 15.27 -11.04
C ILE A 24 -19.66 15.30 -12.38
N SER A 25 -18.97 14.97 -13.47
CA SER A 25 -19.49 15.03 -14.83
C SER A 25 -20.42 13.86 -15.12
N GLY A 26 -21.52 14.14 -15.84
CA GLY A 26 -22.44 13.11 -16.32
C GLY A 26 -23.37 12.53 -15.25
N ALA A 27 -24.11 11.49 -15.64
CA ALA A 27 -24.88 10.66 -14.71
C ALA A 27 -23.87 9.73 -14.01
N ASN A 28 -23.85 9.79 -12.70
CA ASN A 28 -22.94 8.97 -11.89
C ASN A 28 -23.72 8.42 -10.69
N ASP A 29 -23.80 7.11 -10.62
CA ASP A 29 -24.43 6.40 -9.53
C ASP A 29 -23.34 5.93 -8.54
N VAL A 30 -23.54 6.23 -7.27
CA VAL A 30 -22.69 5.70 -6.20
C VAL A 30 -23.46 4.60 -5.49
N SER A 31 -22.92 3.41 -5.50
CA SER A 31 -23.46 2.24 -4.80
C SER A 31 -22.62 1.93 -3.56
N ARG A 32 -23.25 1.31 -2.57
CA ARG A 32 -22.60 0.78 -1.38
C ARG A 32 -22.78 -0.73 -1.33
N SER A 33 -21.68 -1.49 -1.30
CA SER A 33 -21.66 -2.92 -1.05
C SER A 33 -21.39 -3.19 0.44
N ALA A 34 -21.94 -4.29 0.96
CA ALA A 34 -21.62 -4.86 2.25
C ALA A 34 -20.62 -6.05 2.13
N THR A 35 -20.03 -6.23 0.95
CA THR A 35 -19.02 -7.25 0.68
C THR A 35 -17.65 -6.58 0.67
N ALA A 36 -16.71 -7.13 1.42
CA ALA A 36 -15.34 -6.65 1.45
C ALA A 36 -14.69 -6.73 0.06
N ALA A 37 -13.88 -5.74 -0.28
CA ALA A 37 -12.96 -5.83 -1.40
C ALA A 37 -11.78 -6.71 -1.03
N THR A 38 -11.22 -7.41 -2.00
CA THR A 38 -10.06 -8.29 -1.81
C THR A 38 -9.02 -8.02 -2.88
N ALA A 39 -7.75 -7.97 -2.47
CA ALA A 39 -6.61 -7.99 -3.36
C ALA A 39 -5.57 -8.97 -2.78
N ASP A 40 -5.17 -9.95 -3.58
CA ASP A 40 -4.33 -11.07 -3.15
C ASP A 40 -4.93 -11.81 -1.93
N SER A 41 -4.26 -11.73 -0.78
CA SER A 41 -4.73 -12.34 0.47
C SER A 41 -5.34 -11.33 1.45
N ASN A 42 -5.40 -10.07 1.07
CA ASN A 42 -5.86 -8.97 1.91
C ASN A 42 -7.34 -8.68 1.67
N SER A 43 -8.02 -8.25 2.70
CA SER A 43 -9.45 -7.97 2.66
C SER A 43 -9.76 -6.65 3.37
N SER A 44 -10.65 -5.85 2.79
CA SER A 44 -11.11 -4.61 3.40
C SER A 44 -12.14 -4.85 4.50
N VAL A 45 -12.57 -3.78 5.15
CA VAL A 45 -13.83 -3.76 5.89
C VAL A 45 -15.00 -4.14 4.96
N SER A 46 -16.09 -4.68 5.54
CA SER A 46 -17.28 -5.12 4.79
C SER A 46 -18.16 -3.94 4.36
N ARG A 47 -17.51 -2.90 3.81
CA ARG A 47 -18.18 -1.71 3.24
C ARG A 47 -17.31 -1.16 2.10
N VAL A 48 -17.87 -1.08 0.91
CA VAL A 48 -17.23 -0.52 -0.27
C VAL A 48 -18.20 0.42 -0.96
N TYR A 49 -17.76 1.64 -1.25
CA TYR A 49 -18.46 2.57 -2.11
C TYR A 49 -17.88 2.49 -3.51
N SER A 50 -18.74 2.37 -4.51
CA SER A 50 -18.31 2.32 -5.91
C SER A 50 -19.12 3.30 -6.75
N SER A 51 -18.42 4.06 -7.55
CA SER A 51 -18.97 5.01 -8.51
C SER A 51 -19.06 4.36 -9.90
N SER A 52 -20.15 4.60 -10.63
CA SER A 52 -20.30 4.10 -12.00
C SER A 52 -19.36 4.77 -13.00
N ALA A 53 -18.80 5.92 -12.64
CA ALA A 53 -17.81 6.64 -13.44
C ALA A 53 -16.64 7.08 -12.56
N LEU A 54 -15.47 7.25 -13.19
CA LEU A 54 -14.27 7.73 -12.51
C LEU A 54 -14.50 9.12 -11.92
N LEU A 55 -14.26 9.29 -10.64
CA LEU A 55 -14.22 10.57 -9.95
C LEU A 55 -12.80 11.15 -10.11
N SER A 56 -12.60 12.01 -11.08
CA SER A 56 -11.27 12.48 -11.49
C SER A 56 -10.92 13.85 -10.93
N GLY A 57 -9.64 14.03 -10.59
CA GLY A 57 -9.10 15.33 -10.19
C GLY A 57 -9.63 15.85 -8.86
N PHE A 58 -9.97 14.98 -7.93
CA PHE A 58 -10.45 15.36 -6.60
C PHE A 58 -9.31 15.87 -5.74
N THR A 59 -9.52 17.02 -5.10
CA THR A 59 -8.73 17.54 -3.98
C THR A 59 -9.68 17.84 -2.82
N GLY A 60 -9.21 17.64 -1.58
CA GLY A 60 -10.03 17.85 -0.39
C GLY A 60 -10.05 16.63 0.53
N THR A 61 -11.02 16.54 1.41
CA THR A 61 -11.11 15.48 2.42
C THR A 61 -12.17 14.45 2.06
N LEU A 62 -11.79 13.17 2.12
CA LEU A 62 -12.71 12.05 2.17
C LEU A 62 -12.78 11.55 3.61
N THR A 63 -14.00 11.33 4.12
CA THR A 63 -14.25 10.70 5.41
C THR A 63 -15.11 9.46 5.20
N PHE A 64 -14.54 8.32 5.53
CA PHE A 64 -15.17 7.00 5.43
C PHE A 64 -15.65 6.57 6.81
N SER A 65 -16.96 6.34 6.98
CA SER A 65 -17.52 5.82 8.24
C SER A 65 -17.75 4.32 8.13
N TYR A 66 -17.48 3.59 9.20
CA TYR A 66 -17.70 2.15 9.32
C TYR A 66 -18.53 1.83 10.54
N LEU A 67 -18.97 0.58 10.66
CA LEU A 67 -19.55 0.02 11.87
C LEU A 67 -18.57 -1.04 12.42
N GLU A 68 -18.51 -1.21 13.74
CA GLU A 68 -17.67 -2.23 14.37
C GLU A 68 -17.90 -3.64 13.78
N GLY A 69 -19.15 -3.98 13.46
CA GLY A 69 -19.49 -5.25 12.80
C GLY A 69 -19.01 -5.39 11.36
N GLU A 70 -18.50 -4.33 10.74
CA GLU A 70 -17.99 -4.32 9.37
C GLU A 70 -16.46 -4.41 9.31
N LEU A 71 -15.76 -4.36 10.45
CA LEU A 71 -14.30 -4.34 10.52
C LEU A 71 -13.63 -5.59 9.94
N ASN A 72 -14.39 -6.69 9.81
CA ASN A 72 -13.88 -7.94 9.21
C ASN A 72 -12.60 -8.47 9.90
N GLY A 73 -12.49 -8.25 11.22
CA GLY A 73 -11.34 -8.65 12.04
C GLY A 73 -10.16 -7.68 12.02
N ILE A 74 -10.30 -6.54 11.36
CA ILE A 74 -9.28 -5.48 11.33
C ILE A 74 -9.37 -4.67 12.63
N THR A 75 -8.22 -4.33 13.21
CA THR A 75 -8.12 -3.43 14.35
C THR A 75 -8.31 -1.98 13.90
N GLU A 76 -9.14 -1.20 14.58
CA GLU A 76 -9.53 0.14 14.15
C GLU A 76 -8.33 1.10 13.95
N ASN A 77 -7.38 1.12 14.89
CA ASN A 77 -6.20 1.98 14.81
C ASN A 77 -5.23 1.62 13.67
N GLU A 78 -5.43 0.47 13.03
CA GLU A 78 -4.66 0.04 11.86
C GLU A 78 -5.35 0.41 10.54
N LEU A 79 -6.53 1.02 10.59
CA LEU A 79 -7.28 1.35 9.39
C LEU A 79 -6.58 2.42 8.54
N VAL A 80 -6.54 2.17 7.24
CA VAL A 80 -6.14 3.12 6.20
C VAL A 80 -7.25 3.27 5.18
N LEU A 81 -7.36 4.45 4.58
CA LEU A 81 -8.30 4.69 3.48
C LEU A 81 -7.76 4.06 2.19
N GLU A 82 -8.60 3.37 1.45
CA GLU A 82 -8.27 2.73 0.18
C GLU A 82 -9.06 3.35 -0.95
N LEU A 83 -8.37 3.79 -2.00
CA LEU A 83 -8.98 4.26 -3.24
C LEU A 83 -8.64 3.30 -4.38
N GLN A 84 -9.66 2.88 -5.13
CA GLN A 84 -9.46 2.11 -6.35
C GLN A 84 -9.38 3.04 -7.55
N SER A 85 -8.29 2.94 -8.30
CA SER A 85 -8.06 3.69 -9.53
C SER A 85 -8.79 3.07 -10.73
N ASP A 86 -8.64 3.68 -11.90
CA ASP A 86 -9.34 3.26 -13.14
C ASP A 86 -8.84 1.90 -13.67
N ASP A 87 -7.61 1.54 -13.39
CA ASP A 87 -6.99 0.26 -13.78
C ASP A 87 -7.25 -0.89 -12.78
N ASP A 88 -8.21 -0.71 -11.86
CA ASP A 88 -8.59 -1.64 -10.80
C ASP A 88 -7.56 -1.80 -9.67
N SER A 89 -6.44 -1.09 -9.70
CA SER A 89 -5.48 -1.10 -8.59
C SER A 89 -6.02 -0.32 -7.38
N TRP A 90 -5.64 -0.76 -6.18
CA TRP A 90 -5.94 -0.07 -4.94
C TRP A 90 -4.72 0.70 -4.45
N ILE A 91 -4.95 1.88 -3.91
CA ILE A 91 -3.92 2.76 -3.35
C ILE A 91 -4.33 3.11 -1.93
N SER A 92 -3.42 2.84 -0.97
CA SER A 92 -3.64 3.07 0.45
C SER A 92 -3.18 4.46 0.87
N TYR A 93 -3.96 5.09 1.72
CA TYR A 93 -3.66 6.40 2.30
C TYR A 93 -3.75 6.32 3.82
N THR A 94 -2.63 6.49 4.49
CA THR A 94 -2.57 6.54 5.96
C THR A 94 -3.14 7.87 6.43
N GLY A 95 -4.38 7.83 6.86
CA GLY A 95 -5.14 8.99 7.30
C GLY A 95 -5.25 9.11 8.81
N THR A 96 -6.28 9.83 9.24
CA THR A 96 -6.65 9.95 10.66
C THR A 96 -7.81 8.98 10.94
N VAL A 97 -7.62 8.12 11.94
CA VAL A 97 -8.67 7.23 12.45
C VAL A 97 -9.28 7.88 13.70
N ASP A 98 -10.59 7.96 13.74
CA ASP A 98 -11.37 8.37 14.92
C ASP A 98 -12.22 7.16 15.37
N GLU A 99 -11.71 6.44 16.35
CA GLU A 99 -12.35 5.23 16.90
C GLU A 99 -13.64 5.56 17.69
N VAL A 100 -13.82 6.82 18.14
CA VAL A 100 -15.03 7.25 18.85
C VAL A 100 -16.19 7.46 17.89
N ASN A 101 -15.91 8.02 16.72
CA ASN A 101 -16.91 8.29 15.67
C ASN A 101 -16.89 7.23 14.56
N ASN A 102 -16.03 6.22 14.66
CA ASN A 102 -15.85 5.13 13.69
C ASN A 102 -15.61 5.67 12.28
N THR A 103 -14.59 6.51 12.12
CA THR A 103 -14.25 7.12 10.84
C THR A 103 -12.77 7.02 10.51
N VAL A 104 -12.48 6.92 9.21
CA VAL A 104 -11.15 7.10 8.63
C VAL A 104 -11.22 8.27 7.66
N SER A 105 -10.34 9.25 7.81
CA SER A 105 -10.31 10.42 6.94
C SER A 105 -8.93 10.70 6.39
N TYR A 106 -8.88 11.19 5.15
CA TYR A 106 -7.64 11.64 4.50
C TYR A 106 -7.89 12.90 3.68
N THR A 107 -6.94 13.86 3.72
CA THR A 107 -7.00 15.09 2.95
C THR A 107 -6.00 15.05 1.81
N PHE A 108 -6.51 15.12 0.58
CA PHE A 108 -5.75 15.12 -0.66
C PHE A 108 -5.41 16.57 -1.03
N ASN A 109 -4.13 16.92 -0.98
CA ASN A 109 -3.63 18.24 -1.42
C ASN A 109 -3.35 18.24 -2.93
N ASP A 110 -3.00 17.08 -3.48
CA ASP A 110 -2.82 16.85 -4.91
C ASP A 110 -4.02 16.16 -5.53
N PRO A 111 -4.35 16.41 -6.81
CA PRO A 111 -5.49 15.79 -7.47
C PRO A 111 -5.39 14.27 -7.55
N VAL A 112 -6.40 13.57 -7.06
CA VAL A 112 -6.55 12.12 -7.17
C VAL A 112 -7.75 11.72 -8.00
N SER A 113 -7.70 10.53 -8.59
CA SER A 113 -8.81 9.97 -9.37
C SER A 113 -9.11 8.57 -8.88
N PHE A 114 -10.39 8.28 -8.63
CA PHE A 114 -10.81 7.00 -8.06
C PHE A 114 -12.24 6.63 -8.50
N LYS A 115 -12.55 5.35 -8.44
CA LYS A 115 -13.89 4.82 -8.71
C LYS A 115 -14.49 4.08 -7.51
N SER A 116 -13.68 3.62 -6.57
CA SER A 116 -14.18 2.97 -5.35
C SER A 116 -13.40 3.45 -4.13
N VAL A 117 -14.06 3.41 -2.97
CA VAL A 117 -13.51 3.79 -1.66
C VAL A 117 -13.87 2.73 -0.64
N THR A 118 -12.90 2.31 0.15
CA THR A 118 -13.07 1.43 1.32
C THR A 118 -12.01 1.76 2.37
N ALA A 119 -11.89 0.93 3.40
CA ALA A 119 -10.79 0.94 4.35
C ALA A 119 -10.24 -0.47 4.54
N SER A 120 -8.95 -0.60 4.80
CA SER A 120 -8.28 -1.87 5.07
C SER A 120 -7.26 -1.73 6.20
N SER A 121 -6.61 -2.82 6.59
CA SER A 121 -5.52 -2.76 7.56
C SER A 121 -4.24 -2.23 6.91
N SER A 122 -3.54 -1.33 7.58
CA SER A 122 -2.19 -0.89 7.18
C SER A 122 -1.17 -2.03 7.07
N ASN A 123 -1.41 -3.13 7.80
CA ASN A 123 -0.59 -4.35 7.75
C ASN A 123 -1.00 -5.34 6.66
N GLY A 124 -2.17 -5.13 6.05
CA GLY A 124 -2.76 -5.96 5.00
C GLY A 124 -3.52 -5.10 4.00
N SER A 125 -2.88 -4.02 3.52
CA SER A 125 -3.42 -3.12 2.53
C SER A 125 -3.82 -3.86 1.25
N LEU A 126 -4.86 -3.39 0.57
CA LEU A 126 -5.27 -3.90 -0.74
C LEU A 126 -4.29 -3.50 -1.86
N THR A 127 -3.37 -2.61 -1.54
CA THR A 127 -2.30 -2.19 -2.45
C THR A 127 -1.28 -3.30 -2.56
N ILE A 128 -0.92 -3.71 -3.76
CA ILE A 128 0.38 -4.33 -3.99
C ILE A 128 1.36 -3.18 -3.76
N GLU A 129 2.09 -3.21 -2.66
CA GLU A 129 3.10 -2.18 -2.39
C GLU A 129 4.07 -2.10 -3.58
N ASP A 130 3.82 -1.19 -4.50
CA ASP A 130 4.90 -0.52 -5.18
C ASP A 130 5.60 0.29 -4.08
N ILE A 131 6.74 -0.21 -3.67
CA ILE A 131 7.56 0.27 -2.57
C ILE A 131 7.80 1.77 -2.76
N GLU A 132 6.91 2.62 -2.20
CA GLU A 132 7.27 4.02 -2.00
C GLU A 132 8.45 4.06 -1.03
N GLU A 133 9.44 4.79 -1.42
CA GLU A 133 10.76 4.93 -0.80
C GLU A 133 10.67 5.26 0.69
N ILE A 134 10.74 4.23 1.53
CA ILE A 134 11.12 4.44 2.91
C ILE A 134 12.56 4.99 2.89
N PRO A 135 12.89 6.06 3.64
CA PRO A 135 14.23 6.67 3.63
C PRO A 135 15.34 5.79 4.24
N ASN A 136 15.22 4.49 4.12
CA ASN A 136 16.25 3.49 4.34
C ASN A 136 16.29 2.53 3.14
N GLN A 137 16.56 3.09 1.94
CA GLN A 137 16.69 2.30 0.72
C GLN A 137 17.79 1.26 0.86
N ILE A 138 17.37 0.01 1.12
CA ILE A 138 18.28 -1.10 0.89
C ILE A 138 18.28 -1.38 -0.61
N SER A 139 19.42 -1.19 -1.25
CA SER A 139 19.66 -1.55 -2.64
C SER A 139 20.80 -2.55 -2.75
N VAL A 140 20.78 -3.40 -3.78
CA VAL A 140 21.78 -4.44 -4.00
C VAL A 140 22.30 -4.33 -5.43
N TYR A 141 23.61 -4.16 -5.57
CA TYR A 141 24.26 -4.01 -6.86
C TYR A 141 25.69 -4.60 -6.88
N PRO A 142 26.21 -4.95 -8.05
CA PRO A 142 25.49 -5.09 -9.32
C PRO A 142 24.58 -6.33 -9.32
N ASN A 143 23.45 -6.24 -9.99
CA ASN A 143 22.57 -7.38 -10.23
C ASN A 143 22.06 -7.31 -11.69
N PRO A 144 22.48 -8.22 -12.58
CA PRO A 144 23.30 -9.42 -12.35
C PRO A 144 24.76 -9.17 -11.94
N THR A 145 25.35 -10.14 -11.26
CA THR A 145 26.74 -10.10 -10.78
C THR A 145 27.59 -11.26 -11.33
N ALA A 146 28.89 -10.99 -11.54
CA ALA A 146 29.89 -12.03 -11.80
C ALA A 146 30.60 -12.52 -10.53
N ASN A 147 30.92 -11.62 -9.60
CA ASN A 147 31.75 -11.98 -8.45
C ASN A 147 31.23 -11.49 -7.11
N ARG A 148 30.76 -10.25 -7.02
CA ARG A 148 30.36 -9.62 -5.76
C ARG A 148 29.08 -8.84 -5.88
N ILE A 149 28.35 -8.77 -4.79
CA ILE A 149 27.24 -7.84 -4.60
C ILE A 149 27.53 -6.95 -3.40
N TYR A 150 27.10 -5.71 -3.51
CA TYR A 150 27.13 -4.71 -2.45
C TYR A 150 25.72 -4.40 -2.02
N ILE A 151 25.54 -4.19 -0.73
CA ILE A 151 24.27 -3.87 -0.13
C ILE A 151 24.38 -2.45 0.41
N GLN A 152 23.67 -1.53 -0.21
CA GLN A 152 23.55 -0.16 0.26
C GLN A 152 22.31 -0.05 1.15
N GLY A 153 22.44 0.56 2.29
CA GLY A 153 21.39 0.75 3.29
C GLY A 153 21.97 1.04 4.65
N GLU A 154 21.16 1.56 5.53
CA GLU A 154 21.51 1.80 6.93
C GLU A 154 20.97 0.68 7.81
N ASN A 155 21.52 0.54 9.02
CA ASN A 155 20.99 -0.33 10.06
C ASN A 155 20.83 -1.82 9.66
N ILE A 156 21.70 -2.32 8.76
CA ILE A 156 21.69 -3.73 8.36
C ILE A 156 22.26 -4.58 9.50
N LEU A 157 21.41 -5.41 10.09
CA LEU A 157 21.78 -6.34 11.15
C LEU A 157 22.40 -7.62 10.58
N GLN A 158 21.76 -8.20 9.56
CA GLN A 158 22.15 -9.47 8.99
C GLN A 158 21.70 -9.61 7.54
N THR A 159 22.50 -10.34 6.75
CA THR A 159 22.15 -10.76 5.40
C THR A 159 22.31 -12.26 5.25
N GLU A 160 21.34 -12.89 4.61
CA GLU A 160 21.30 -14.33 4.38
C GLU A 160 21.06 -14.59 2.88
N LEU A 161 21.88 -15.44 2.29
CA LEU A 161 21.75 -15.84 0.89
C LEU A 161 21.25 -17.27 0.79
N PHE A 162 20.23 -17.50 -0.02
CA PHE A 162 19.60 -18.80 -0.24
C PHE A 162 19.68 -19.21 -1.70
N ASP A 163 19.82 -20.50 -1.96
CA ASP A 163 19.57 -21.07 -3.29
C ASP A 163 18.05 -21.22 -3.55
N LEU A 164 17.67 -21.55 -4.79
CA LEU A 164 16.26 -21.74 -5.17
C LEU A 164 15.57 -22.94 -4.47
N ARG A 165 16.30 -23.78 -3.79
CA ARG A 165 15.75 -24.89 -2.97
C ARG A 165 15.48 -24.44 -1.53
N GLY A 166 15.73 -23.14 -1.22
CA GLY A 166 15.59 -22.60 0.12
C GLY A 166 16.74 -22.95 1.07
N ARG A 167 17.82 -23.56 0.57
CA ARG A 167 18.99 -23.84 1.39
C ARG A 167 19.82 -22.57 1.56
N LYS A 168 20.12 -22.22 2.79
CA LYS A 168 20.99 -21.10 3.14
C LYS A 168 22.43 -21.43 2.74
N VAL A 169 23.00 -20.62 1.84
CA VAL A 169 24.36 -20.81 1.31
C VAL A 169 25.37 -19.86 1.93
N LYS A 170 24.93 -18.71 2.46
CA LYS A 170 25.81 -17.76 3.15
C LYS A 170 25.04 -16.89 4.13
N THR A 171 25.71 -16.51 5.23
CA THR A 171 25.22 -15.52 6.19
C THR A 171 26.34 -14.55 6.51
N THR A 172 26.07 -13.26 6.55
CA THR A 172 27.04 -12.24 6.93
C THR A 172 26.32 -10.99 7.49
N ASN A 173 27.02 -10.20 8.28
CA ASN A 173 26.61 -8.85 8.72
C ASN A 173 27.34 -7.74 7.93
N GLN A 174 28.13 -8.12 6.93
CA GLN A 174 28.82 -7.16 6.07
C GLN A 174 27.93 -6.67 4.93
N LYS A 175 28.13 -5.43 4.51
CA LYS A 175 27.45 -4.82 3.36
C LYS A 175 27.99 -5.29 2.00
N GLN A 176 28.67 -6.46 1.98
CA GLN A 176 29.28 -7.04 0.79
C GLN A 176 29.23 -8.56 0.86
N ILE A 177 28.87 -9.21 -0.23
CA ILE A 177 28.87 -10.67 -0.36
C ILE A 177 29.73 -11.07 -1.56
N ASP A 178 30.74 -11.87 -1.32
CA ASP A 178 31.50 -12.53 -2.36
C ASP A 178 30.76 -13.78 -2.85
N MET A 179 30.49 -13.84 -4.14
CA MET A 179 29.79 -14.90 -4.84
C MET A 179 30.70 -15.61 -5.86
N SER A 180 32.00 -15.35 -5.86
CA SER A 180 32.96 -15.90 -6.85
C SER A 180 33.00 -17.44 -6.88
N GLU A 181 32.83 -18.09 -5.73
CA GLU A 181 32.77 -19.54 -5.60
C GLU A 181 31.39 -20.16 -5.87
N MET A 182 30.41 -19.33 -6.13
CA MET A 182 29.03 -19.79 -6.40
C MET A 182 28.83 -20.04 -7.89
N GLY A 183 28.12 -21.12 -8.21
CA GLY A 183 27.75 -21.44 -9.58
C GLY A 183 26.82 -20.37 -10.19
N ILE A 184 26.79 -20.32 -11.51
CA ILE A 184 25.83 -19.49 -12.28
C ILE A 184 24.41 -19.89 -11.88
N GLY A 185 23.56 -18.92 -11.61
CA GLY A 185 22.17 -19.19 -11.22
C GLY A 185 21.47 -18.03 -10.53
N THR A 186 20.29 -18.33 -10.01
CA THR A 186 19.48 -17.38 -9.23
C THR A 186 19.56 -17.72 -7.76
N PHE A 187 19.71 -16.70 -6.95
CA PHE A 187 19.73 -16.76 -5.49
C PHE A 187 18.73 -15.77 -4.92
N ILE A 188 18.30 -15.99 -3.68
CA ILE A 188 17.49 -15.06 -2.90
C ILE A 188 18.34 -14.52 -1.78
N LEU A 189 18.52 -13.21 -1.75
CA LEU A 189 19.18 -12.50 -0.66
C LEU A 189 18.12 -11.93 0.27
N LYS A 190 18.16 -12.29 1.54
CA LYS A 190 17.34 -11.74 2.61
C LYS A 190 18.19 -10.78 3.44
N VAL A 191 17.76 -9.54 3.57
CA VAL A 191 18.42 -8.52 4.38
C VAL A 191 17.52 -8.18 5.57
N THR A 192 18.06 -8.25 6.77
CA THR A 192 17.36 -7.93 8.02
C THR A 192 17.97 -6.67 8.63
N THR A 193 17.15 -5.70 9.01
CA THR A 193 17.58 -4.48 9.71
C THR A 193 17.47 -4.63 11.23
N ASP A 194 18.02 -3.68 11.97
CA ASP A 194 17.97 -3.63 13.44
C ASP A 194 16.54 -3.57 14.01
N ASN A 195 15.58 -3.03 13.25
CA ASN A 195 14.15 -3.03 13.60
C ASN A 195 13.43 -4.35 13.27
N ASN A 196 14.18 -5.43 12.98
CA ASN A 196 13.67 -6.73 12.52
C ASN A 196 12.89 -6.71 11.20
N ASN A 197 12.89 -5.61 10.48
CA ASN A 197 12.33 -5.57 9.13
C ASN A 197 13.19 -6.38 8.17
N THR A 198 12.56 -7.14 7.29
CA THR A 198 13.26 -7.97 6.31
C THR A 198 12.88 -7.59 4.89
N LYS A 199 13.91 -7.49 4.01
CA LYS A 199 13.72 -7.28 2.57
C LYS A 199 14.43 -8.39 1.79
N SER A 200 13.77 -8.92 0.76
CA SER A 200 14.30 -9.99 -0.08
C SER A 200 14.60 -9.49 -1.49
N PHE A 201 15.71 -9.93 -2.05
CA PHE A 201 16.17 -9.56 -3.39
C PHE A 201 16.49 -10.81 -4.20
N LYS A 202 16.04 -10.85 -5.45
CA LYS A 202 16.47 -11.85 -6.42
C LYS A 202 17.83 -11.45 -6.97
N ILE A 203 18.84 -12.30 -6.80
CA ILE A 203 20.20 -12.09 -7.29
C ILE A 203 20.47 -13.04 -8.45
N ILE A 204 20.98 -12.50 -9.55
CA ILE A 204 21.36 -13.27 -10.72
C ILE A 204 22.89 -13.33 -10.79
N LYS A 205 23.47 -14.53 -10.63
CA LYS A 205 24.88 -14.82 -10.81
C LYS A 205 25.15 -15.26 -12.24
N LYS A 206 26.06 -14.57 -12.92
CA LYS A 206 26.55 -14.89 -14.28
C LYS A 206 27.83 -15.67 -14.23
#